data_0a378c14ccac4e494da1eb3cda82e255
#
_entry.id   0a378c14ccac4e494da1eb3cda82e255
#
_cell.length_a   1.000
_cell.length_b   1.000
_cell.length_c   1.000
_cell.angle_alpha   90.00
_cell.angle_beta   90.00
_cell.angle_gamma   90.00
#
_symmetry.space_group_name_H-M   'P 1'
#
loop_
_entity.id
_entity.type
_entity.pdbx_description
1 polymer ?
#
loop_
_entity_poly.entity_id
_entity_poly.type
_entity_poly.pdbx_seq_one_letter_code
_entity_poly.pdbx_strand_id
1 'polypeptide(L)'
;ADHVMVRGVNHFVPHAFSAKDFPDQDCPPHFYAHGHNPQYRHFGVLMNYMNRICNLINGGHHESEAAILYHGEAEWTGMTCMYIQEPARILTEAQIGFDFLPSDIFTDSCYETDLSDGLQVHTQKYKIFIIPQTDYITKETAEAVIRLGKQGFPCVFLNAYPKGICSWIDSNSEAERLSQIRKYAETLPVTKLLEYMRKHRMPEIQMIPENKDIRSYRYHGDPELLYLVNEGTTIYEGTVLLSDKREICYRYNAWENELEELQLKEGNSTEFNVRIEPGKSWIIIFDTETPDCLKKQSTYTVTGGRNLNKGWTRSVCDSIHYPVFEQPVAVELPDHAEKEMPDFGGVIRYEQEVELRPEEIQHAVLEISDAGEAVQVFVNGADCGIQIIPPYRYEIDKLLITGKNRIVIEVATTLERRIPPKRKQENWKPENQIGLCGEVHLYHKK
;
A
#
# COMPACT_ATOMS: atom_id res chain seq x y z
N ALA A 1 1.75 1.90 6.19
CA ALA A 1 2.45 0.61 6.06
C ALA A 1 2.40 0.13 4.59
N ASP A 2 1.22 -0.09 4.03
CA ASP A 2 1.03 -0.64 2.68
C ASP A 2 1.79 0.12 1.60
N HIS A 3 1.81 1.45 1.68
CA HIS A 3 2.55 2.31 0.75
C HIS A 3 4.02 1.90 0.53
N VAL A 4 4.72 1.51 1.59
CA VAL A 4 6.12 1.09 1.47
C VAL A 4 6.26 -0.43 1.26
N MET A 5 5.35 -1.25 1.84
CA MET A 5 5.38 -2.69 1.65
C MET A 5 5.10 -3.09 0.20
N VAL A 6 4.16 -2.44 -0.48
CA VAL A 6 3.88 -2.68 -1.90
C VAL A 6 5.02 -2.24 -2.84
N ARG A 7 6.05 -1.62 -2.28
CA ARG A 7 7.33 -1.28 -2.96
C ARG A 7 8.49 -2.14 -2.50
N GLY A 8 8.20 -3.27 -1.82
CA GLY A 8 9.17 -4.26 -1.43
C GLY A 8 9.83 -4.06 -0.07
N VAL A 9 9.43 -3.05 0.70
CA VAL A 9 9.94 -2.91 2.08
C VAL A 9 9.33 -3.99 2.96
N ASN A 10 10.15 -4.91 3.43
CA ASN A 10 9.75 -6.06 4.23
C ASN A 10 10.41 -6.14 5.61
N HIS A 11 11.16 -5.11 5.98
CA HIS A 11 11.80 -5.03 7.30
C HIS A 11 11.65 -3.64 7.86
N PHE A 12 11.01 -3.53 9.05
CA PHE A 12 10.73 -2.26 9.70
C PHE A 12 11.45 -2.17 11.04
N VAL A 13 12.05 -1.02 11.28
CA VAL A 13 12.60 -0.66 12.59
C VAL A 13 11.80 0.54 13.10
N PRO A 14 10.73 0.31 13.87
CA PRO A 14 9.86 1.39 14.35
C PRO A 14 10.63 2.35 15.28
N HIS A 15 10.46 3.64 15.09
CA HIS A 15 11.07 4.69 15.89
C HIS A 15 9.98 5.63 16.44
N ALA A 16 9.80 5.83 17.77
CA ALA A 16 10.68 5.33 18.81
C ALA A 16 9.95 5.11 20.13
N PHE A 17 10.66 4.44 21.06
CA PHE A 17 10.33 4.45 22.47
C PHE A 17 11.32 5.38 23.18
N SER A 18 10.83 6.47 23.81
CA SER A 18 11.67 7.39 24.57
C SER A 18 11.76 6.96 26.04
N ALA A 19 12.96 7.12 26.60
CA ALA A 19 13.18 6.96 28.04
C ALA A 19 12.91 8.24 28.84
N LYS A 20 12.73 9.38 28.15
CA LYS A 20 12.43 10.67 28.79
C LYS A 20 10.96 10.79 29.14
N ASP A 21 10.64 11.52 30.19
CA ASP A 21 9.27 11.86 30.54
C ASP A 21 8.53 12.60 29.42
N PHE A 22 7.22 12.41 29.38
CA PHE A 22 6.36 13.14 28.46
C PHE A 22 6.11 14.57 28.96
N PRO A 23 6.15 15.61 28.13
CA PRO A 23 6.38 15.56 26.68
C PRO A 23 7.87 15.59 26.33
N ASP A 24 8.35 14.56 25.63
CA ASP A 24 9.67 14.60 25.02
C ASP A 24 9.58 15.35 23.69
N GLN A 25 10.33 16.43 23.57
CA GLN A 25 10.30 17.33 22.40
C GLN A 25 11.34 16.97 21.34
N ASP A 26 12.24 16.04 21.65
CA ASP A 26 13.39 15.74 20.81
C ASP A 26 13.04 14.80 19.67
N CYS A 27 12.22 13.80 19.90
CA CYS A 27 11.98 12.71 18.97
C CYS A 27 10.49 12.27 18.93
N PRO A 28 9.62 12.95 18.23
CA PRO A 28 8.30 12.44 17.87
C PRO A 28 8.39 11.52 16.63
N PRO A 29 7.47 10.56 16.46
CA PRO A 29 6.41 10.16 17.38
C PRO A 29 6.89 9.17 18.44
N HIS A 30 6.33 9.25 19.64
CA HIS A 30 6.58 8.29 20.70
C HIS A 30 5.46 7.27 20.77
N PHE A 31 5.75 5.98 20.52
CA PHE A 31 4.72 4.94 20.49
C PHE A 31 4.01 4.78 21.83
N TYR A 32 4.75 4.78 22.93
CA TYR A 32 4.20 4.63 24.27
C TYR A 32 4.01 5.97 24.99
N ALA A 33 4.98 6.87 24.87
CA ALA A 33 5.01 8.18 25.55
C ALA A 33 4.65 8.10 27.04
N HIS A 34 5.26 7.15 27.77
CA HIS A 34 4.98 6.86 29.18
C HIS A 34 3.49 6.66 29.50
N GLY A 35 2.74 6.05 28.59
CA GLY A 35 1.31 5.79 28.70
C GLY A 35 0.42 6.94 28.21
N HIS A 36 0.99 8.06 27.76
CA HIS A 36 0.19 9.19 27.27
C HIS A 36 -0.36 8.98 25.86
N ASN A 37 0.24 8.08 25.05
CA ASN A 37 -0.25 7.82 23.69
C ASN A 37 -1.49 6.91 23.70
N PRO A 38 -2.68 7.42 23.35
CA PRO A 38 -3.90 6.61 23.37
C PRO A 38 -3.89 5.48 22.32
N GLN A 39 -3.14 5.63 21.22
CA GLN A 39 -3.03 4.62 20.18
C GLN A 39 -2.17 3.42 20.55
N TYR A 40 -1.34 3.52 21.61
CA TYR A 40 -0.45 2.43 21.99
C TYR A 40 -1.17 1.11 22.30
N ARG A 41 -2.38 1.18 22.86
CA ARG A 41 -3.24 0.00 23.11
C ARG A 41 -3.60 -0.76 21.80
N HIS A 42 -3.58 -0.07 20.67
CA HIS A 42 -3.93 -0.59 19.36
C HIS A 42 -2.69 -0.90 18.50
N PHE A 43 -1.50 -0.57 19.00
CA PHE A 43 -0.24 -0.74 18.29
C PHE A 43 0.01 -2.17 17.81
N GLY A 44 -0.37 -3.17 18.64
CA GLY A 44 -0.24 -4.59 18.30
C GLY A 44 -1.02 -5.00 17.05
N VAL A 45 -2.16 -4.38 16.78
CA VAL A 45 -2.97 -4.66 15.58
C VAL A 45 -2.19 -4.30 14.31
N LEU A 46 -1.59 -3.10 14.28
CA LEU A 46 -0.76 -2.67 13.16
C LEU A 46 0.50 -3.55 13.01
N MET A 47 1.17 -3.86 14.11
CA MET A 47 2.38 -4.67 14.08
C MET A 47 2.11 -6.10 13.61
N ASN A 48 1.02 -6.70 14.03
CA ASN A 48 0.62 -8.03 13.55
C ASN A 48 0.32 -8.03 12.06
N TYR A 49 -0.42 -7.03 11.57
CA TYR A 49 -0.68 -6.85 10.14
C TYR A 49 0.63 -6.73 9.34
N MET A 50 1.52 -5.82 9.76
CA MET A 50 2.80 -5.60 9.10
C MET A 50 3.67 -6.86 9.11
N ASN A 51 3.78 -7.54 10.26
CA ASN A 51 4.57 -8.76 10.40
C ASN A 51 4.08 -9.89 9.48
N ARG A 52 2.76 -10.05 9.32
CA ARG A 52 2.18 -11.05 8.41
C ARG A 52 2.59 -10.78 6.97
N ILE A 53 2.47 -9.54 6.50
CA ILE A 53 2.85 -9.18 5.13
C ILE A 53 4.36 -9.26 4.94
N CYS A 54 5.15 -8.72 5.87
CA CYS A 54 6.60 -8.80 5.80
C CYS A 54 7.12 -10.25 5.74
N ASN A 55 6.46 -11.16 6.47
CA ASN A 55 6.81 -12.58 6.42
C ASN A 55 6.49 -13.20 5.05
N LEU A 56 5.36 -12.83 4.44
CA LEU A 56 4.98 -13.33 3.12
C LEU A 56 5.92 -12.87 2.00
N ILE A 57 6.45 -11.63 2.09
CA ILE A 57 7.35 -11.05 1.07
C ILE A 57 8.83 -11.12 1.50
N ASN A 58 9.20 -12.17 2.24
CA ASN A 58 10.57 -12.38 2.72
C ASN A 58 11.15 -13.69 2.18
N GLY A 59 12.42 -13.68 1.79
CA GLY A 59 13.15 -14.87 1.33
C GLY A 59 13.04 -15.20 -0.16
N GLY A 60 12.18 -14.51 -0.90
CA GLY A 60 12.09 -14.59 -2.36
C GLY A 60 12.56 -13.29 -3.03
N HIS A 61 12.00 -12.96 -4.19
CA HIS A 61 12.37 -11.77 -4.95
C HIS A 61 11.16 -11.11 -5.62
N HIS A 62 11.29 -9.82 -5.88
CA HIS A 62 10.35 -9.07 -6.71
C HIS A 62 10.43 -9.54 -8.16
N GLU A 63 9.32 -9.66 -8.84
CA GLU A 63 9.29 -9.88 -10.30
C GLU A 63 9.14 -8.55 -11.02
N SER A 64 10.11 -8.25 -11.90
CA SER A 64 10.17 -7.01 -12.64
C SER A 64 10.27 -7.26 -14.15
N GLU A 65 9.41 -6.61 -14.91
CA GLU A 65 9.47 -6.67 -16.38
C GLU A 65 10.55 -5.74 -16.95
N ALA A 66 10.86 -4.64 -16.29
CA ALA A 66 11.71 -3.60 -16.81
C ALA A 66 12.94 -3.34 -15.94
N ALA A 67 14.07 -3.12 -16.57
CA ALA A 67 15.25 -2.52 -15.97
C ALA A 67 15.36 -1.05 -16.39
N ILE A 68 15.55 -0.15 -15.44
CA ILE A 68 15.79 1.27 -15.68
C ILE A 68 17.24 1.57 -15.27
N LEU A 69 18.03 2.12 -16.19
CA LEU A 69 19.39 2.53 -15.86
C LEU A 69 19.36 3.63 -14.79
N TYR A 70 20.05 3.39 -13.67
CA TYR A 70 20.40 4.44 -12.72
C TYR A 70 21.67 5.15 -13.24
N HIS A 71 21.49 6.34 -13.82
CA HIS A 71 22.56 7.09 -14.48
C HIS A 71 23.14 8.20 -13.60
N GLY A 72 23.54 7.86 -12.37
CA GLY A 72 24.09 8.82 -11.41
C GLY A 72 25.33 9.57 -11.94
N GLU A 73 26.16 8.91 -12.75
CA GLU A 73 27.33 9.50 -13.38
C GLU A 73 26.94 10.65 -14.33
N ALA A 74 25.81 10.52 -15.02
CA ALA A 74 25.30 11.59 -15.90
C ALA A 74 24.85 12.81 -15.09
N GLU A 75 24.22 12.60 -13.95
CA GLU A 75 23.82 13.70 -13.05
C GLU A 75 25.06 14.44 -12.52
N TRP A 76 26.13 13.73 -12.19
CA TRP A 76 27.39 14.35 -11.70
C TRP A 76 28.11 15.20 -12.74
N THR A 77 27.87 14.98 -14.04
CA THR A 77 28.45 15.82 -15.09
C THR A 77 27.83 17.21 -15.14
N GLY A 78 26.66 17.41 -14.54
CA GLY A 78 25.88 18.65 -14.64
C GLY A 78 25.30 18.92 -16.05
N MET A 79 25.36 17.91 -16.94
CA MET A 79 24.81 17.96 -18.30
C MET A 79 23.33 17.58 -18.29
N THR A 80 22.70 17.61 -19.47
CA THR A 80 21.28 17.24 -19.59
C THR A 80 21.06 15.79 -19.24
N CYS A 81 20.20 15.54 -18.26
CA CYS A 81 19.72 14.22 -17.90
C CYS A 81 18.24 14.28 -17.47
N MET A 82 17.51 13.19 -17.70
CA MET A 82 16.14 12.99 -17.24
C MET A 82 16.19 12.45 -15.81
N TYR A 83 15.27 12.89 -14.96
CA TYR A 83 15.08 12.25 -13.66
C TYR A 83 14.54 10.83 -13.82
N ILE A 84 15.16 9.86 -13.16
CA ILE A 84 14.75 8.44 -13.22
C ILE A 84 13.31 8.22 -12.74
N GLN A 85 12.78 9.14 -11.92
CA GLN A 85 11.40 9.12 -11.44
C GLN A 85 10.37 9.28 -12.58
N GLU A 86 10.72 9.86 -13.73
CA GLU A 86 9.78 10.05 -14.84
C GLU A 86 9.32 8.70 -15.43
N PRO A 87 10.22 7.83 -15.95
CA PRO A 87 9.83 6.51 -16.42
C PRO A 87 9.29 5.63 -15.30
N ALA A 88 9.88 5.69 -14.10
CA ALA A 88 9.43 4.92 -12.94
C ALA A 88 7.96 5.20 -12.60
N ARG A 89 7.54 6.47 -12.59
CA ARG A 89 6.14 6.85 -12.35
C ARG A 89 5.20 6.26 -13.40
N ILE A 90 5.57 6.34 -14.68
CA ILE A 90 4.76 5.78 -15.77
C ILE A 90 4.52 4.28 -15.58
N LEU A 91 5.58 3.54 -15.21
CA LEU A 91 5.49 2.10 -14.97
C LEU A 91 4.69 1.79 -13.71
N THR A 92 4.94 2.52 -12.62
CA THR A 92 4.19 2.36 -11.35
C THR A 92 2.69 2.61 -11.54
N GLU A 93 2.31 3.67 -12.27
CA GLU A 93 0.92 4.02 -12.54
C GLU A 93 0.23 2.99 -13.47
N ALA A 94 1.01 2.18 -14.20
CA ALA A 94 0.55 1.12 -15.08
C ALA A 94 0.69 -0.31 -14.51
N GLN A 95 1.03 -0.44 -13.24
CA GLN A 95 1.26 -1.72 -12.55
C GLN A 95 2.34 -2.60 -13.19
N ILE A 96 3.37 -2.00 -13.76
CA ILE A 96 4.51 -2.69 -14.37
C ILE A 96 5.69 -2.67 -13.39
N GLY A 97 6.22 -3.85 -13.07
CA GLY A 97 7.38 -4.02 -12.20
C GLY A 97 8.68 -3.52 -12.87
N PHE A 98 9.53 -2.89 -12.09
CA PHE A 98 10.84 -2.44 -12.56
C PHE A 98 11.87 -2.40 -11.43
N ASP A 99 13.14 -2.47 -11.82
CA ASP A 99 14.28 -2.23 -10.95
C ASP A 99 15.17 -1.13 -11.50
N PHE A 100 15.84 -0.39 -10.60
CA PHE A 100 16.91 0.52 -10.99
C PHE A 100 18.25 -0.24 -10.98
N LEU A 101 18.92 -0.20 -12.10
CA LEU A 101 20.21 -0.88 -12.28
C LEU A 101 21.33 0.16 -12.49
N PRO A 102 22.35 0.23 -11.59
CA PRO A 102 23.50 1.09 -11.80
C PRO A 102 24.40 0.52 -12.90
N SER A 103 25.25 1.35 -13.49
CA SER A 103 26.20 0.92 -14.54
C SER A 103 27.21 -0.14 -14.05
N ASP A 104 27.48 -0.19 -12.74
CA ASP A 104 28.40 -1.13 -12.11
C ASP A 104 27.98 -2.59 -12.27
N ILE A 105 26.71 -2.89 -12.52
CA ILE A 105 26.22 -4.25 -12.78
C ILE A 105 26.96 -4.92 -13.96
N PHE A 106 27.50 -4.13 -14.90
CA PHE A 106 28.20 -4.65 -16.07
C PHE A 106 29.68 -4.96 -15.82
N THR A 107 30.23 -4.55 -14.70
CA THR A 107 31.66 -4.66 -14.37
C THR A 107 31.97 -5.34 -13.05
N ASP A 108 31.12 -5.14 -12.05
CA ASP A 108 31.33 -5.73 -10.74
C ASP A 108 30.73 -7.14 -10.67
N SER A 109 31.60 -8.11 -10.42
CA SER A 109 31.23 -9.52 -10.35
C SER A 109 30.29 -9.88 -9.20
N CYS A 110 30.09 -8.99 -8.23
CA CYS A 110 29.12 -9.22 -7.15
C CYS A 110 27.66 -9.26 -7.66
N TYR A 111 27.37 -8.68 -8.85
CA TYR A 111 26.03 -8.62 -9.41
C TYR A 111 25.60 -9.85 -10.23
N GLU A 112 26.48 -10.79 -10.51
CA GLU A 112 26.17 -11.99 -11.32
C GLU A 112 25.32 -11.67 -12.57
N THR A 113 25.82 -10.73 -13.39
CA THR A 113 25.10 -10.26 -14.59
C THR A 113 25.34 -11.20 -15.78
N ASP A 114 24.26 -11.70 -16.39
CA ASP A 114 24.30 -12.48 -17.63
C ASP A 114 23.61 -11.71 -18.77
N LEU A 115 24.37 -11.55 -19.88
CA LEU A 115 23.91 -10.93 -21.11
C LEU A 115 23.92 -11.92 -22.29
N SER A 116 23.85 -13.23 -22.03
CA SER A 116 23.89 -14.26 -23.08
C SER A 116 22.54 -14.49 -23.75
N ASP A 117 21.44 -14.32 -23.00
CA ASP A 117 20.05 -14.48 -23.46
C ASP A 117 19.16 -13.37 -22.87
N GLY A 118 19.46 -12.11 -23.23
CA GLY A 118 18.82 -10.93 -22.68
C GLY A 118 19.57 -10.35 -21.47
N LEU A 119 18.89 -9.54 -20.67
CA LEU A 119 19.43 -8.93 -19.46
C LEU A 119 18.93 -9.69 -18.23
N GLN A 120 19.86 -10.36 -17.55
CA GLN A 120 19.61 -11.01 -16.28
C GLN A 120 20.61 -10.51 -15.24
N VAL A 121 20.13 -10.21 -14.03
CA VAL A 121 20.96 -9.86 -12.87
C VAL A 121 20.52 -10.73 -11.71
N HIS A 122 21.43 -11.54 -11.15
CA HIS A 122 21.09 -12.61 -10.21
C HIS A 122 19.97 -13.50 -10.76
N THR A 123 18.86 -13.60 -10.05
CA THR A 123 17.67 -14.39 -10.46
C THR A 123 16.69 -13.61 -11.34
N GLN A 124 16.83 -12.26 -11.42
CA GLN A 124 15.89 -11.41 -12.12
C GLN A 124 16.19 -11.33 -13.62
N LYS A 125 15.22 -11.71 -14.46
CA LYS A 125 15.29 -11.63 -15.92
C LYS A 125 14.33 -10.56 -16.43
N TYR A 126 14.86 -9.54 -17.10
CA TYR A 126 14.10 -8.41 -17.61
C TYR A 126 13.63 -8.62 -19.04
N LYS A 127 12.58 -7.92 -19.45
CA LYS A 127 12.04 -7.92 -20.83
C LYS A 127 12.48 -6.69 -21.64
N ILE A 128 12.94 -5.63 -20.97
CA ILE A 128 13.38 -4.39 -21.56
C ILE A 128 14.43 -3.70 -20.70
N PHE A 129 15.41 -3.05 -21.34
CA PHE A 129 16.33 -2.13 -20.69
C PHE A 129 16.04 -0.70 -21.12
N ILE A 130 15.61 0.12 -20.18
CA ILE A 130 15.21 1.51 -20.37
C ILE A 130 16.34 2.42 -19.92
N ILE A 131 16.81 3.27 -20.84
CA ILE A 131 17.84 4.25 -20.57
C ILE A 131 17.19 5.63 -20.57
N PRO A 132 17.04 6.29 -19.39
CA PRO A 132 16.53 7.65 -19.31
C PRO A 132 17.40 8.61 -20.14
N GLN A 133 16.81 9.69 -20.67
CA GLN A 133 17.55 10.66 -21.45
C GLN A 133 18.79 11.16 -20.69
N THR A 134 19.94 11.07 -21.34
CA THR A 134 21.21 11.54 -20.81
C THR A 134 22.14 11.95 -21.97
N ASP A 135 22.95 12.99 -21.76
CA ASP A 135 23.95 13.39 -22.74
C ASP A 135 25.12 12.40 -22.79
N TYR A 136 25.42 11.70 -21.68
CA TYR A 136 26.55 10.78 -21.58
C TYR A 136 26.16 9.48 -20.87
N ILE A 137 26.68 8.36 -21.34
CA ILE A 137 26.62 7.06 -20.68
C ILE A 137 28.02 6.48 -20.45
N THR A 138 28.16 5.53 -19.57
CA THR A 138 29.44 4.85 -19.36
C THR A 138 29.79 3.94 -20.54
N LYS A 139 31.08 3.61 -20.70
CA LYS A 139 31.55 2.68 -21.73
C LYS A 139 30.90 1.30 -21.56
N GLU A 140 30.80 0.85 -20.31
CA GLU A 140 30.26 -0.44 -19.94
C GLU A 140 28.77 -0.54 -20.32
N THR A 141 27.99 0.50 -20.01
CA THR A 141 26.58 0.61 -20.44
C THR A 141 26.47 0.60 -21.98
N ALA A 142 27.35 1.34 -22.70
CA ALA A 142 27.34 1.36 -24.14
C ALA A 142 27.61 -0.03 -24.75
N GLU A 143 28.59 -0.75 -24.21
CA GLU A 143 28.95 -2.12 -24.64
C GLU A 143 27.83 -3.12 -24.32
N ALA A 144 27.19 -3.01 -23.16
CA ALA A 144 26.04 -3.85 -22.78
C ALA A 144 24.84 -3.62 -23.71
N VAL A 145 24.47 -2.36 -23.99
CA VAL A 145 23.39 -2.02 -24.92
C VAL A 145 23.67 -2.58 -26.33
N ILE A 146 24.90 -2.45 -26.82
CA ILE A 146 25.27 -2.98 -28.14
C ILE A 146 25.17 -4.52 -28.15
N ARG A 147 25.64 -5.18 -27.10
CA ARG A 147 25.58 -6.64 -26.97
C ARG A 147 24.15 -7.15 -26.93
N LEU A 148 23.31 -6.57 -26.09
CA LEU A 148 21.89 -6.89 -25.92
C LEU A 148 21.12 -6.63 -27.23
N GLY A 149 21.31 -5.47 -27.84
CA GLY A 149 20.62 -5.11 -29.09
C GLY A 149 21.02 -5.97 -30.29
N LYS A 150 22.26 -6.49 -30.35
CA LYS A 150 22.67 -7.48 -31.38
C LYS A 150 21.92 -8.80 -31.26
N GLN A 151 21.43 -9.14 -30.07
CA GLN A 151 20.61 -10.33 -29.82
C GLN A 151 19.12 -10.07 -30.05
N GLY A 152 18.72 -8.83 -30.35
CA GLY A 152 17.32 -8.41 -30.50
C GLY A 152 16.63 -8.12 -29.17
N PHE A 153 17.38 -8.03 -28.06
CA PHE A 153 16.80 -7.62 -26.79
C PHE A 153 16.45 -6.13 -26.79
N PRO A 154 15.26 -5.73 -26.34
CA PRO A 154 14.82 -4.36 -26.36
C PRO A 154 15.63 -3.45 -25.44
N CYS A 155 16.44 -2.57 -26.03
CA CYS A 155 17.12 -1.47 -25.35
C CYS A 155 16.55 -0.16 -25.88
N VAL A 156 16.02 0.68 -24.99
CA VAL A 156 15.28 1.87 -25.37
C VAL A 156 15.85 3.10 -24.66
N PHE A 157 16.30 4.06 -25.45
CA PHE A 157 16.66 5.40 -24.99
C PHE A 157 15.42 6.29 -24.99
N LEU A 158 15.14 6.93 -23.88
CA LEU A 158 14.02 7.86 -23.79
C LEU A 158 14.42 9.24 -24.34
N ASN A 159 13.57 9.82 -25.17
CA ASN A 159 13.67 11.10 -25.86
C ASN A 159 14.84 11.24 -26.84
N ALA A 160 16.06 10.85 -26.49
CA ALA A 160 17.23 11.02 -27.33
C ALA A 160 18.34 9.98 -27.04
N TYR A 161 19.15 9.68 -28.06
CA TYR A 161 20.40 8.96 -27.86
C TYR A 161 21.45 9.82 -27.14
N PRO A 162 22.43 9.19 -26.45
CA PRO A 162 23.53 9.93 -25.84
C PRO A 162 24.37 10.63 -26.89
N LYS A 163 24.99 11.74 -26.49
CA LYS A 163 25.93 12.52 -27.31
C LYS A 163 27.35 12.00 -27.21
N GLY A 164 27.70 11.36 -26.08
CA GLY A 164 29.05 10.87 -25.83
C GLY A 164 29.10 9.75 -24.79
N ILE A 165 30.31 9.26 -24.54
CA ILE A 165 30.60 8.19 -23.60
C ILE A 165 31.58 8.71 -22.54
N CYS A 166 31.20 8.56 -21.23
CA CYS A 166 32.03 8.91 -20.10
C CYS A 166 33.16 7.85 -19.94
N SER A 167 34.24 8.01 -20.69
CA SER A 167 35.39 7.11 -20.59
C SER A 167 36.61 7.72 -21.31
N TRP A 168 37.80 7.30 -20.88
CA TRP A 168 39.05 7.60 -21.57
C TRP A 168 39.18 6.70 -22.83
N ILE A 169 38.38 6.99 -23.86
CA ILE A 169 38.48 6.31 -25.16
C ILE A 169 38.81 7.35 -26.25
N ASP A 170 39.46 6.89 -27.30
CA ASP A 170 39.72 7.76 -28.45
C ASP A 170 38.40 8.10 -29.19
N SER A 171 38.35 9.25 -29.84
CA SER A 171 37.15 9.77 -30.50
C SER A 171 36.64 8.87 -31.63
N ASN A 172 37.50 8.08 -32.29
CA ASN A 172 37.03 7.17 -33.34
C ASN A 172 36.28 5.97 -32.73
N SER A 173 36.83 5.39 -31.68
CA SER A 173 36.16 4.31 -30.92
C SER A 173 34.84 4.76 -30.30
N GLU A 174 34.77 6.02 -29.84
CA GLU A 174 33.52 6.59 -29.31
C GLU A 174 32.47 6.73 -30.42
N ALA A 175 32.84 7.33 -31.57
CA ALA A 175 31.95 7.51 -32.71
C ALA A 175 31.40 6.17 -33.25
N GLU A 176 32.24 5.15 -33.30
CA GLU A 176 31.84 3.79 -33.68
C GLU A 176 30.81 3.19 -32.72
N ARG A 177 31.03 3.28 -31.39
CA ARG A 177 30.08 2.79 -30.41
C ARG A 177 28.74 3.53 -30.46
N LEU A 178 28.76 4.84 -30.58
CA LEU A 178 27.53 5.63 -30.73
C LEU A 178 26.77 5.25 -32.01
N SER A 179 27.50 4.95 -33.11
CA SER A 179 26.87 4.45 -34.35
C SER A 179 26.24 3.06 -34.13
N GLN A 180 26.89 2.16 -33.40
CA GLN A 180 26.35 0.83 -33.09
C GLN A 180 25.13 0.93 -32.16
N ILE A 181 25.14 1.81 -31.16
CA ILE A 181 23.97 2.08 -30.32
C ILE A 181 22.76 2.46 -31.18
N ARG A 182 22.92 3.44 -32.08
CA ARG A 182 21.83 3.87 -32.98
C ARG A 182 21.33 2.77 -33.91
N LYS A 183 22.17 1.77 -34.22
CA LYS A 183 21.81 0.62 -35.03
C LYS A 183 21.03 -0.46 -34.28
N TYR A 184 21.30 -0.67 -33.01
CA TYR A 184 20.83 -1.81 -32.25
C TYR A 184 19.90 -1.48 -31.08
N ALA A 185 19.76 -0.21 -30.74
CA ALA A 185 18.82 0.25 -29.73
C ALA A 185 17.80 1.22 -30.36
N GLU A 186 16.66 1.33 -29.75
CA GLU A 186 15.61 2.24 -30.19
C GLU A 186 15.60 3.54 -29.38
N THR A 187 14.99 4.59 -29.93
CA THR A 187 14.69 5.81 -29.17
C THR A 187 13.21 6.16 -29.34
N LEU A 188 12.58 6.55 -28.24
CA LEU A 188 11.19 7.00 -28.25
C LEU A 188 10.93 8.06 -27.17
N PRO A 189 9.94 8.94 -27.39
CA PRO A 189 9.52 9.87 -26.35
C PRO A 189 9.08 9.13 -25.10
N VAL A 190 9.43 9.64 -23.90
CA VAL A 190 9.03 9.04 -22.62
C VAL A 190 7.51 8.81 -22.53
N THR A 191 6.71 9.69 -23.13
CA THR A 191 5.25 9.59 -23.22
C THR A 191 4.74 8.38 -24.03
N LYS A 192 5.62 7.75 -24.82
CA LYS A 192 5.31 6.57 -25.65
C LYS A 192 5.79 5.26 -25.03
N LEU A 193 6.44 5.31 -23.86
CA LEU A 193 7.00 4.13 -23.23
C LEU A 193 5.95 3.05 -22.96
N LEU A 194 4.82 3.42 -22.36
CA LEU A 194 3.74 2.47 -22.05
C LEU A 194 3.11 1.87 -23.31
N GLU A 195 2.89 2.67 -24.35
CA GLU A 195 2.38 2.20 -25.65
C GLU A 195 3.35 1.19 -26.28
N TYR A 196 4.65 1.47 -26.20
CA TYR A 196 5.69 0.57 -26.70
C TYR A 196 5.66 -0.78 -25.96
N MET A 197 5.67 -0.76 -24.63
CA MET A 197 5.65 -1.97 -23.82
C MET A 197 4.39 -2.81 -24.06
N ARG A 198 3.23 -2.18 -24.15
CA ARG A 198 1.96 -2.88 -24.45
C ARG A 198 1.95 -3.51 -25.85
N LYS A 199 2.46 -2.81 -26.85
CA LYS A 199 2.60 -3.34 -28.22
C LYS A 199 3.45 -4.63 -28.24
N HIS A 200 4.47 -4.70 -27.40
CA HIS A 200 5.36 -5.86 -27.29
C HIS A 200 4.92 -6.89 -26.23
N ARG A 201 3.72 -6.74 -25.66
CA ARG A 201 3.13 -7.62 -24.65
C ARG A 201 4.04 -7.86 -23.44
N MET A 202 4.72 -6.81 -22.99
CA MET A 202 5.64 -6.88 -21.85
C MET A 202 4.94 -6.88 -20.48
N PRO A 203 3.86 -6.07 -20.25
CA PRO A 203 3.17 -6.06 -18.97
C PRO A 203 2.54 -7.42 -18.64
N GLU A 204 2.73 -7.88 -17.42
CA GLU A 204 2.19 -9.14 -16.93
C GLU A 204 0.87 -8.97 -16.18
N ILE A 205 0.61 -7.78 -15.68
CA ILE A 205 -0.62 -7.41 -14.98
C ILE A 205 -1.34 -6.34 -15.79
N GLN A 206 -2.66 -6.47 -15.89
CA GLN A 206 -3.52 -5.47 -16.48
C GLN A 206 -4.74 -5.24 -15.58
N MET A 207 -4.98 -3.98 -15.23
CA MET A 207 -6.18 -3.53 -14.51
C MET A 207 -7.25 -3.05 -15.50
N ILE A 208 -8.49 -3.50 -15.37
CA ILE A 208 -9.62 -3.12 -16.24
C ILE A 208 -10.80 -2.66 -15.39
N PRO A 209 -11.16 -1.37 -15.38
CA PRO A 209 -10.50 -0.26 -16.09
C PRO A 209 -9.12 0.05 -15.50
N GLU A 210 -8.28 0.70 -16.32
CA GLU A 210 -6.98 1.18 -15.84
C GLU A 210 -7.14 2.16 -14.68
N ASN A 211 -6.26 2.07 -13.70
CA ASN A 211 -6.26 2.98 -12.56
C ASN A 211 -4.83 3.27 -12.09
N LYS A 212 -4.44 4.54 -12.18
CA LYS A 212 -3.11 5.02 -11.81
C LYS A 212 -2.84 5.02 -10.29
N ASP A 213 -3.88 4.91 -9.47
CA ASP A 213 -3.76 4.97 -8.01
C ASP A 213 -3.64 3.57 -7.37
N ILE A 214 -3.82 2.52 -8.16
CA ILE A 214 -3.51 1.14 -7.72
C ILE A 214 -2.01 0.88 -7.84
N ARG A 215 -1.42 0.37 -6.78
CA ARG A 215 -0.04 -0.15 -6.77
C ARG A 215 -0.06 -1.65 -6.79
N SER A 216 0.94 -2.23 -7.44
CA SER A 216 1.12 -3.68 -7.49
C SER A 216 2.54 -4.06 -7.10
N TYR A 217 2.68 -5.19 -6.44
CA TYR A 217 3.96 -5.82 -6.16
C TYR A 217 3.80 -7.32 -6.40
N ARG A 218 4.46 -7.81 -7.44
CA ARG A 218 4.50 -9.22 -7.74
C ARG A 218 5.73 -9.82 -7.07
N TYR A 219 5.52 -10.90 -6.34
CA TYR A 219 6.56 -11.52 -5.55
C TYR A 219 6.64 -13.02 -5.85
N HIS A 220 7.83 -13.45 -6.21
CA HIS A 220 8.16 -14.86 -6.42
C HIS A 220 8.87 -15.40 -5.19
N GLY A 221 8.22 -16.33 -4.50
CA GLY A 221 8.68 -16.94 -3.26
C GLY A 221 7.79 -18.10 -2.86
N ASP A 222 7.80 -18.46 -1.61
CA ASP A 222 6.91 -19.43 -1.01
C ASP A 222 6.10 -18.76 0.13
N PRO A 223 4.86 -18.38 -0.15
CA PRO A 223 4.11 -18.50 -1.41
C PRO A 223 4.47 -17.44 -2.47
N GLU A 224 4.12 -17.73 -3.74
CA GLU A 224 4.08 -16.71 -4.80
C GLU A 224 2.81 -15.86 -4.63
N LEU A 225 2.91 -14.54 -4.82
CA LEU A 225 1.77 -13.65 -4.59
C LEU A 225 1.76 -12.37 -5.45
N LEU A 226 0.56 -11.80 -5.55
CA LEU A 226 0.33 -10.45 -6.05
C LEU A 226 -0.27 -9.59 -4.93
N TYR A 227 0.42 -8.53 -4.57
CA TYR A 227 -0.01 -7.56 -3.58
C TYR A 227 -0.49 -6.28 -4.27
N LEU A 228 -1.75 -5.91 -4.06
CA LEU A 228 -2.40 -4.73 -4.62
C LEU A 228 -2.78 -3.77 -3.50
N VAL A 229 -2.56 -2.46 -3.72
CA VAL A 229 -2.91 -1.39 -2.77
C VAL A 229 -3.60 -0.26 -3.50
N ASN A 230 -4.72 0.20 -2.98
CA ASN A 230 -5.38 1.41 -3.47
C ASN A 230 -4.88 2.63 -2.70
N GLU A 231 -4.01 3.42 -3.33
CA GLU A 231 -3.50 4.69 -2.78
C GLU A 231 -4.38 5.90 -3.15
N GLY A 232 -5.46 5.66 -3.89
CA GLY A 232 -6.43 6.69 -4.27
C GLY A 232 -7.43 7.02 -3.18
N THR A 233 -8.32 7.95 -3.50
CA THR A 233 -9.40 8.42 -2.61
C THR A 233 -10.77 7.83 -2.93
N THR A 234 -10.86 7.02 -3.98
CA THR A 234 -12.10 6.37 -4.44
C THR A 234 -11.96 4.87 -4.45
N ILE A 235 -13.09 4.16 -4.30
CA ILE A 235 -13.13 2.71 -4.42
C ILE A 235 -12.73 2.32 -5.86
N TYR A 236 -11.82 1.38 -5.99
CA TYR A 236 -11.54 0.74 -7.26
C TYR A 236 -12.39 -0.54 -7.37
N GLU A 237 -13.20 -0.61 -8.40
CA GLU A 237 -13.91 -1.82 -8.82
C GLU A 237 -13.51 -2.17 -10.24
N GLY A 238 -13.02 -3.39 -10.45
CA GLY A 238 -12.54 -3.79 -11.76
C GLY A 238 -12.08 -5.24 -11.80
N THR A 239 -11.44 -5.57 -12.91
CA THR A 239 -10.89 -6.89 -13.19
C THR A 239 -9.37 -6.81 -13.23
N VAL A 240 -8.70 -7.77 -12.63
CA VAL A 240 -7.27 -8.03 -12.79
C VAL A 240 -7.11 -9.15 -13.80
N LEU A 241 -6.28 -8.91 -14.82
CA LEU A 241 -5.88 -9.89 -15.81
C LEU A 241 -4.38 -10.13 -15.69
N LEU A 242 -3.97 -11.40 -15.54
CA LEU A 242 -2.58 -11.81 -15.59
C LEU A 242 -2.25 -12.45 -16.93
N SER A 243 -1.03 -12.25 -17.42
CA SER A 243 -0.58 -12.81 -18.71
C SER A 243 -0.47 -14.34 -18.68
N ASP A 244 -0.23 -14.92 -17.51
CA ASP A 244 -0.09 -16.34 -17.28
C ASP A 244 -1.35 -16.98 -16.69
N LYS A 245 -1.52 -18.28 -16.91
CA LYS A 245 -2.63 -19.06 -16.36
C LYS A 245 -2.26 -19.62 -15.00
N ARG A 246 -3.10 -19.29 -13.99
CA ARG A 246 -3.05 -19.86 -12.65
C ARG A 246 -4.31 -20.66 -12.40
N GLU A 247 -4.21 -21.84 -11.85
CA GLU A 247 -5.36 -22.71 -11.62
C GLU A 247 -5.99 -22.46 -10.25
N ILE A 248 -5.17 -22.17 -9.24
CA ILE A 248 -5.59 -21.96 -7.87
C ILE A 248 -5.07 -20.60 -7.38
N CYS A 249 -6.01 -19.76 -7.02
CA CYS A 249 -5.75 -18.47 -6.42
C CYS A 249 -6.72 -18.23 -5.27
N TYR A 250 -6.25 -17.61 -4.21
CA TYR A 250 -7.10 -17.20 -3.11
C TYR A 250 -6.62 -15.85 -2.55
N ARG A 251 -7.52 -15.15 -1.88
CA ARG A 251 -7.20 -13.90 -1.21
C ARG A 251 -6.75 -14.18 0.22
N TYR A 252 -5.66 -13.56 0.63
CA TYR A 252 -5.26 -13.50 2.03
C TYR A 252 -5.66 -12.16 2.64
N ASN A 253 -6.49 -12.20 3.68
CA ASN A 253 -6.85 -11.04 4.49
C ASN A 253 -5.85 -10.94 5.67
N ALA A 254 -4.86 -10.08 5.53
CA ALA A 254 -3.80 -9.95 6.53
C ALA A 254 -4.26 -9.29 7.84
N TRP A 255 -5.39 -8.53 7.83
CA TRP A 255 -5.96 -7.97 9.05
C TRP A 255 -6.55 -9.06 9.95
N GLU A 256 -7.35 -9.94 9.37
CA GLU A 256 -8.04 -11.02 10.10
C GLU A 256 -7.22 -12.32 10.16
N ASN A 257 -6.12 -12.40 9.41
CA ASN A 257 -5.31 -13.63 9.24
C ASN A 257 -6.14 -14.79 8.68
N GLU A 258 -6.86 -14.54 7.59
CA GLU A 258 -7.81 -15.47 7.00
C GLU A 258 -7.57 -15.62 5.49
N LEU A 259 -7.88 -16.84 4.99
CA LEU A 259 -7.87 -17.13 3.56
C LEU A 259 -9.30 -17.11 3.02
N GLU A 260 -9.51 -16.43 1.91
CA GLU A 260 -10.82 -16.25 1.27
C GLU A 260 -10.79 -16.81 -0.16
N GLU A 261 -11.89 -17.45 -0.57
CA GLU A 261 -12.06 -17.91 -1.95
C GLU A 261 -11.94 -16.72 -2.92
N LEU A 262 -11.26 -16.93 -4.04
CA LEU A 262 -11.21 -15.99 -5.15
C LEU A 262 -11.84 -16.63 -6.38
N GLN A 263 -12.91 -16.04 -6.90
CA GLN A 263 -13.57 -16.56 -8.09
C GLN A 263 -12.80 -16.15 -9.34
N LEU A 264 -12.23 -17.15 -10.02
CA LEU A 264 -11.58 -16.97 -11.31
C LEU A 264 -12.62 -17.06 -12.43
N LYS A 265 -12.45 -16.22 -13.46
CA LYS A 265 -13.23 -16.32 -14.69
C LYS A 265 -12.69 -17.46 -15.57
N GLU A 266 -13.58 -18.13 -16.28
CA GLU A 266 -13.18 -19.15 -17.25
C GLU A 266 -12.40 -18.52 -18.42
N GLY A 267 -11.26 -19.07 -18.79
CA GLY A 267 -10.43 -18.56 -19.89
C GLY A 267 -9.02 -19.17 -19.93
N ASN A 268 -8.22 -18.65 -20.87
CA ASN A 268 -6.82 -19.06 -21.07
C ASN A 268 -5.81 -18.25 -20.24
N SER A 269 -6.27 -17.22 -19.56
CA SER A 269 -5.51 -16.35 -18.67
C SER A 269 -6.12 -16.35 -17.28
N THR A 270 -5.39 -15.89 -16.28
CA THR A 270 -5.92 -15.72 -14.93
C THR A 270 -6.66 -14.40 -14.87
N GLU A 271 -7.95 -14.43 -14.60
CA GLU A 271 -8.80 -13.25 -14.53
C GLU A 271 -9.73 -13.32 -13.32
N PHE A 272 -9.77 -12.26 -12.53
CA PHE A 272 -10.65 -12.17 -11.35
C PHE A 272 -11.08 -10.72 -11.08
N ASN A 273 -12.23 -10.56 -10.42
CA ASN A 273 -12.73 -9.26 -10.03
C ASN A 273 -12.16 -8.84 -8.68
N VAL A 274 -11.91 -7.54 -8.55
CA VAL A 274 -11.47 -6.92 -7.28
C VAL A 274 -12.33 -5.71 -6.94
N ARG A 275 -12.52 -5.47 -5.65
CA ARG A 275 -13.06 -4.24 -5.09
C ARG A 275 -12.15 -3.80 -3.96
N ILE A 276 -11.37 -2.74 -4.20
CA ILE A 276 -10.35 -2.26 -3.26
C ILE A 276 -10.73 -0.84 -2.80
N GLU A 277 -11.05 -0.71 -1.53
CA GLU A 277 -11.38 0.58 -0.92
C GLU A 277 -10.12 1.45 -0.75
N PRO A 278 -10.27 2.79 -0.62
CA PRO A 278 -9.15 3.69 -0.35
C PRO A 278 -8.35 3.25 0.88
N GLY A 279 -7.02 3.25 0.75
CA GLY A 279 -6.11 2.84 1.82
C GLY A 279 -6.15 1.36 2.19
N LYS A 280 -6.90 0.53 1.47
CA LYS A 280 -6.95 -0.93 1.68
C LYS A 280 -6.09 -1.67 0.65
N SER A 281 -5.83 -2.94 0.97
CA SER A 281 -5.00 -3.82 0.16
C SER A 281 -5.68 -5.16 -0.10
N TRP A 282 -5.25 -5.81 -1.18
CA TRP A 282 -5.54 -7.20 -1.49
C TRP A 282 -4.25 -7.95 -1.71
N ILE A 283 -4.13 -9.12 -1.09
CA ILE A 283 -3.03 -10.05 -1.29
C ILE A 283 -3.61 -11.30 -1.92
N ILE A 284 -3.22 -11.59 -3.15
CA ILE A 284 -3.63 -12.76 -3.90
C ILE A 284 -2.48 -13.75 -3.87
N ILE A 285 -2.72 -14.93 -3.36
CA ILE A 285 -1.75 -16.01 -3.29
C ILE A 285 -2.01 -16.97 -4.44
N PHE A 286 -0.96 -17.38 -5.12
CA PHE A 286 -0.97 -18.39 -6.18
C PHE A 286 -0.42 -19.68 -5.62
N ASP A 287 -1.17 -20.78 -5.81
CA ASP A 287 -0.83 -22.05 -5.19
C ASP A 287 -1.08 -23.22 -6.17
N THR A 288 -0.60 -24.39 -5.80
CA THR A 288 -0.84 -25.66 -6.50
C THR A 288 -1.90 -26.51 -5.83
N GLU A 289 -2.24 -26.21 -4.57
CA GLU A 289 -3.26 -26.91 -3.79
C GLU A 289 -4.25 -25.94 -3.15
N THR A 290 -5.50 -26.34 -3.07
CA THR A 290 -6.54 -25.54 -2.41
C THR A 290 -6.47 -25.76 -0.89
N PRO A 291 -6.29 -24.71 -0.07
CA PRO A 291 -6.30 -24.83 1.38
C PRO A 291 -7.66 -25.30 1.91
N ASP A 292 -7.67 -26.18 2.91
CA ASP A 292 -8.88 -26.70 3.55
C ASP A 292 -9.69 -25.63 4.33
N CYS A 293 -9.05 -24.47 4.65
CA CYS A 293 -9.62 -23.45 5.52
C CYS A 293 -10.14 -22.22 4.79
N LEU A 294 -10.41 -22.31 3.48
CA LEU A 294 -10.92 -21.17 2.71
C LEU A 294 -12.31 -20.75 3.21
N LYS A 295 -12.43 -19.47 3.54
CA LYS A 295 -13.73 -18.85 3.79
C LYS A 295 -14.33 -18.37 2.47
N LYS A 296 -15.66 -18.41 2.37
CA LYS A 296 -16.33 -17.76 1.24
C LYS A 296 -16.05 -16.27 1.28
N GLN A 297 -15.72 -15.71 0.13
CA GLN A 297 -15.51 -14.27 0.02
C GLN A 297 -16.77 -13.53 0.46
N SER A 298 -16.61 -12.68 1.45
CA SER A 298 -17.69 -11.81 1.91
C SER A 298 -17.92 -10.70 0.88
N THR A 299 -18.86 -10.91 -0.02
CA THR A 299 -19.35 -9.80 -0.85
C THR A 299 -20.26 -8.95 0.02
N TYR A 300 -19.75 -7.78 0.44
CA TYR A 300 -20.57 -6.79 1.15
C TYR A 300 -21.58 -6.14 0.19
N THR A 301 -22.62 -6.88 -0.16
CA THR A 301 -23.81 -6.30 -0.75
C THR A 301 -24.68 -5.84 0.40
N VAL A 302 -24.60 -4.56 0.70
CA VAL A 302 -25.39 -3.93 1.76
C VAL A 302 -26.82 -3.81 1.29
N THR A 303 -27.75 -4.41 2.02
CA THR A 303 -29.19 -4.29 1.74
C THR A 303 -29.91 -3.85 2.99
N GLY A 304 -30.65 -2.77 2.87
CA GLY A 304 -31.35 -2.17 4.00
C GLY A 304 -30.35 -1.57 5.00
N GLY A 305 -30.85 -0.98 6.04
CA GLY A 305 -30.00 -0.49 7.11
C GLY A 305 -30.72 0.53 7.96
N ARG A 306 -30.23 0.67 9.18
CA ARG A 306 -30.70 1.67 10.13
C ARG A 306 -29.57 2.61 10.48
N ASN A 307 -29.81 3.90 10.31
CA ASN A 307 -28.91 4.94 10.80
C ASN A 307 -29.00 5.02 12.33
N LEU A 308 -27.87 4.98 13.00
CA LEU A 308 -27.74 5.05 14.45
C LEU A 308 -27.11 6.37 14.94
N ASN A 309 -27.21 7.45 14.18
CA ASN A 309 -26.52 8.72 14.50
C ASN A 309 -27.07 9.48 15.70
N LYS A 310 -28.23 9.08 16.25
CA LYS A 310 -28.89 9.78 17.37
C LYS A 310 -28.95 8.90 18.63
N GLY A 311 -28.97 9.57 19.78
CA GLY A 311 -29.16 8.90 21.07
C GLY A 311 -27.87 8.38 21.69
N TRP A 312 -26.73 8.92 21.30
CA TRP A 312 -25.44 8.62 21.90
C TRP A 312 -25.14 9.46 23.13
N THR A 313 -24.41 8.89 24.05
CA THR A 313 -23.69 9.62 25.09
C THR A 313 -22.20 9.51 24.85
N ARG A 314 -21.48 10.61 25.05
CA ARG A 314 -20.03 10.70 24.94
C ARG A 314 -19.41 10.90 26.32
N SER A 315 -18.38 10.13 26.64
CA SER A 315 -17.51 10.32 27.81
C SER A 315 -16.04 10.24 27.37
N VAL A 316 -15.14 10.87 28.09
CA VAL A 316 -13.73 10.96 27.75
C VAL A 316 -12.85 10.46 28.88
N CYS A 317 -11.69 9.98 28.53
CA CYS A 317 -10.66 9.55 29.46
C CYS A 317 -9.28 9.81 28.86
N ASP A 318 -8.37 10.43 29.60
CA ASP A 318 -6.98 10.46 29.15
C ASP A 318 -6.35 9.05 29.24
N SER A 319 -5.26 8.86 28.47
CA SER A 319 -4.67 7.51 28.36
C SER A 319 -4.10 6.97 29.67
N ILE A 320 -3.64 7.85 30.57
CA ILE A 320 -3.03 7.46 31.87
C ILE A 320 -4.08 6.92 32.82
N HIS A 321 -5.28 7.50 32.82
CA HIS A 321 -6.36 7.13 33.72
C HIS A 321 -7.32 6.09 33.14
N TYR A 322 -7.07 5.63 31.92
CA TYR A 322 -7.92 4.61 31.30
C TYR A 322 -8.04 3.35 32.19
N PRO A 323 -9.22 2.80 32.44
CA PRO A 323 -10.54 3.10 31.80
C PRO A 323 -11.49 3.97 32.66
N VAL A 324 -10.99 4.94 33.39
CA VAL A 324 -11.80 5.82 34.24
C VAL A 324 -12.32 6.99 33.42
N PHE A 325 -13.57 6.89 32.93
CA PHE A 325 -14.19 7.89 32.10
C PHE A 325 -14.89 8.98 32.92
N GLU A 326 -14.91 10.21 32.41
CA GLU A 326 -15.67 11.32 32.94
C GLU A 326 -17.19 11.10 32.80
N GLN A 327 -17.98 12.01 33.37
CA GLN A 327 -19.44 11.94 33.26
C GLN A 327 -19.89 12.07 31.78
N PRO A 328 -20.83 11.21 31.35
CA PRO A 328 -21.28 11.21 29.97
C PRO A 328 -22.15 12.44 29.65
N VAL A 329 -22.01 12.95 28.42
CA VAL A 329 -22.83 14.01 27.85
C VAL A 329 -23.57 13.50 26.61
N ALA A 330 -24.76 13.97 26.35
CA ALA A 330 -25.54 13.58 25.16
C ALA A 330 -24.96 14.23 23.92
N VAL A 331 -24.82 13.46 22.84
CA VAL A 331 -24.29 13.90 21.55
C VAL A 331 -25.07 13.29 20.38
N GLU A 332 -25.00 13.92 19.22
CA GLU A 332 -25.44 13.36 17.93
C GLU A 332 -24.21 13.22 16.99
N LEU A 333 -24.28 12.28 16.04
CA LEU A 333 -23.20 12.05 15.08
C LEU A 333 -23.52 12.72 13.72
N PRO A 334 -22.50 13.15 12.98
CA PRO A 334 -21.07 13.19 13.33
C PRO A 334 -20.75 14.07 14.52
N ASP A 335 -19.88 13.60 15.41
CA ASP A 335 -19.43 14.39 16.56
C ASP A 335 -18.19 15.22 16.18
N HIS A 336 -18.23 16.49 16.52
CA HIS A 336 -17.13 17.43 16.31
C HIS A 336 -16.42 17.73 17.64
N ALA A 337 -15.98 16.67 18.31
CA ALA A 337 -15.39 16.74 19.63
C ALA A 337 -14.16 17.68 19.70
N GLU A 338 -13.43 17.84 18.59
CA GLU A 338 -12.30 18.77 18.48
C GLU A 338 -12.67 20.24 18.69
N LYS A 339 -13.94 20.63 18.44
CA LYS A 339 -14.41 22.00 18.67
C LYS A 339 -14.60 22.31 20.14
N GLU A 340 -15.04 21.31 20.91
CA GLU A 340 -15.26 21.44 22.35
C GLU A 340 -13.98 21.17 23.14
N MET A 341 -13.14 20.26 22.65
CA MET A 341 -11.92 19.77 23.30
C MET A 341 -10.71 19.90 22.38
N PRO A 342 -10.26 21.11 22.02
CA PRO A 342 -9.23 21.31 20.98
C PRO A 342 -7.85 20.74 21.35
N ASP A 343 -7.56 20.55 22.63
CA ASP A 343 -6.29 20.05 23.14
C ASP A 343 -6.39 18.62 23.69
N PHE A 344 -7.50 17.93 23.43
CA PHE A 344 -7.72 16.59 23.96
C PHE A 344 -6.90 15.53 23.21
N GLY A 345 -6.26 14.66 23.99
CA GLY A 345 -5.61 13.43 23.51
C GLY A 345 -5.85 12.31 24.50
N GLY A 346 -6.63 11.32 24.12
CA GLY A 346 -7.06 10.23 25.00
C GLY A 346 -8.03 9.29 24.30
N VAL A 347 -8.91 8.65 25.03
CA VAL A 347 -9.97 7.77 24.55
C VAL A 347 -11.32 8.43 24.71
N ILE A 348 -12.09 8.49 23.62
CA ILE A 348 -13.46 8.98 23.60
C ILE A 348 -14.38 7.76 23.50
N ARG A 349 -15.26 7.58 24.47
CA ARG A 349 -16.24 6.50 24.51
C ARG A 349 -17.63 7.03 24.17
N TYR A 350 -18.27 6.35 23.23
CA TYR A 350 -19.67 6.56 22.86
C TYR A 350 -20.49 5.36 23.25
N GLU A 351 -21.65 5.60 23.89
CA GLU A 351 -22.56 4.55 24.32
C GLU A 351 -23.99 4.83 23.84
N GLN A 352 -24.66 3.77 23.38
CA GLN A 352 -26.05 3.83 22.97
C GLN A 352 -26.78 2.52 23.35
N GLU A 353 -28.05 2.64 23.78
CA GLU A 353 -28.99 1.52 23.81
C GLU A 353 -29.84 1.52 22.53
N VAL A 354 -29.87 0.37 21.84
CA VAL A 354 -30.65 0.18 20.60
C VAL A 354 -31.62 -0.96 20.80
N GLU A 355 -32.88 -0.74 20.53
CA GLU A 355 -33.89 -1.79 20.51
C GLU A 355 -34.02 -2.39 19.12
N LEU A 356 -33.78 -3.71 18.99
CA LEU A 356 -33.72 -4.43 17.71
C LEU A 356 -34.80 -5.51 17.67
N ARG A 357 -35.39 -5.68 16.46
CA ARG A 357 -36.32 -6.75 16.13
C ARG A 357 -35.55 -7.96 15.61
N PRO A 358 -36.13 -9.18 15.62
CA PRO A 358 -35.43 -10.39 15.15
C PRO A 358 -34.85 -10.29 13.72
N GLU A 359 -35.55 -9.60 12.83
CA GLU A 359 -35.14 -9.41 11.43
C GLU A 359 -33.94 -8.42 11.29
N GLU A 360 -33.67 -7.60 12.30
CA GLU A 360 -32.57 -6.64 12.32
C GLU A 360 -31.26 -7.25 12.83
N ILE A 361 -31.28 -8.50 13.30
CA ILE A 361 -30.13 -9.16 13.91
C ILE A 361 -29.36 -10.03 12.92
N GLN A 362 -30.08 -10.76 12.05
CA GLN A 362 -29.46 -11.71 11.13
C GLN A 362 -28.49 -11.01 10.16
N HIS A 363 -27.26 -11.51 10.12
CA HIS A 363 -26.19 -10.96 9.29
C HIS A 363 -25.91 -9.46 9.52
N ALA A 364 -26.13 -8.99 10.74
CA ALA A 364 -25.94 -7.59 11.10
C ALA A 364 -24.47 -7.21 11.10
N VAL A 365 -24.18 -6.09 10.44
CA VAL A 365 -22.86 -5.44 10.39
C VAL A 365 -22.99 -4.01 10.89
N LEU A 366 -22.22 -3.65 11.90
CA LEU A 366 -22.07 -2.26 12.34
C LEU A 366 -20.97 -1.61 11.50
N GLU A 367 -21.31 -0.55 10.78
CA GLU A 367 -20.33 0.24 10.03
C GLU A 367 -20.22 1.64 10.65
N ILE A 368 -18.97 2.06 10.86
CA ILE A 368 -18.61 3.41 11.23
C ILE A 368 -17.83 3.98 10.04
N SER A 369 -18.38 5.01 9.39
CA SER A 369 -17.82 5.53 8.14
C SER A 369 -16.48 6.24 8.34
N ASP A 370 -16.33 6.95 9.48
CA ASP A 370 -15.10 7.67 9.82
C ASP A 370 -14.96 7.92 11.32
N ALA A 371 -13.74 7.90 11.82
CA ALA A 371 -13.38 8.20 13.21
C ALA A 371 -11.93 8.69 13.31
N GLY A 372 -11.63 9.43 14.32
CA GLY A 372 -10.27 9.95 14.50
C GLY A 372 -9.60 9.44 15.79
N GLU A 373 -8.99 8.21 15.79
CA GLU A 373 -8.61 7.38 14.63
C GLU A 373 -8.94 5.89 14.85
N ALA A 374 -8.33 5.22 15.87
CA ALA A 374 -8.52 3.79 16.08
C ALA A 374 -9.80 3.50 16.85
N VAL A 375 -10.56 2.53 16.39
CA VAL A 375 -11.89 2.18 16.90
C VAL A 375 -11.89 0.79 17.52
N GLN A 376 -12.45 0.68 18.72
CA GLN A 376 -12.79 -0.57 19.38
C GLN A 376 -14.28 -0.60 19.68
N VAL A 377 -14.95 -1.68 19.33
CA VAL A 377 -16.39 -1.82 19.52
C VAL A 377 -16.70 -2.91 20.54
N PHE A 378 -17.71 -2.65 21.38
CA PHE A 378 -18.27 -3.65 22.30
C PHE A 378 -19.78 -3.73 22.10
N VAL A 379 -20.31 -4.93 22.02
CA VAL A 379 -21.76 -5.19 21.94
C VAL A 379 -22.18 -6.08 23.10
N ASN A 380 -23.11 -5.60 23.92
CA ASN A 380 -23.59 -6.30 25.11
C ASN A 380 -22.46 -6.73 26.06
N GLY A 381 -21.36 -5.94 26.08
CA GLY A 381 -20.17 -6.20 26.89
C GLY A 381 -19.13 -7.13 26.26
N ALA A 382 -19.42 -7.75 25.12
CA ALA A 382 -18.46 -8.55 24.37
C ALA A 382 -17.60 -7.65 23.45
N ASP A 383 -16.29 -7.87 23.44
CA ASP A 383 -15.33 -7.16 22.59
C ASP A 383 -15.45 -7.67 21.13
N CYS A 384 -15.69 -6.77 20.20
CA CYS A 384 -15.77 -7.04 18.76
C CYS A 384 -14.43 -6.82 18.03
N GLY A 385 -13.38 -6.44 18.76
CA GLY A 385 -12.07 -6.19 18.21
C GLY A 385 -11.79 -4.72 17.88
N ILE A 386 -10.62 -4.49 17.30
CA ILE A 386 -10.06 -3.18 17.01
C ILE A 386 -9.81 -3.04 15.52
N GLN A 387 -10.25 -1.91 14.95
CA GLN A 387 -9.92 -1.53 13.58
C GLN A 387 -9.28 -0.14 13.56
N ILE A 388 -8.30 0.07 12.68
CA ILE A 388 -7.48 1.30 12.63
C ILE A 388 -7.54 2.02 11.29
N ILE A 389 -8.37 1.56 10.35
CA ILE A 389 -8.54 2.16 9.02
C ILE A 389 -10.02 2.15 8.65
N PRO A 390 -10.60 3.31 8.28
CA PRO A 390 -11.99 3.41 7.84
C PRO A 390 -12.22 2.70 6.48
N PRO A 391 -13.48 2.37 6.14
CA PRO A 391 -14.62 2.29 7.04
C PRO A 391 -14.46 1.12 8.01
N TYR A 392 -14.87 1.34 9.27
CA TYR A 392 -14.77 0.34 10.31
C TYR A 392 -16.00 -0.54 10.28
N ARG A 393 -15.85 -1.86 10.06
CA ARG A 393 -16.96 -2.80 9.91
C ARG A 393 -16.81 -3.96 10.88
N TYR A 394 -17.83 -4.19 11.68
CA TYR A 394 -17.89 -5.25 12.68
C TYR A 394 -19.07 -6.15 12.42
N GLU A 395 -18.84 -7.44 12.21
CA GLU A 395 -19.90 -8.47 12.15
C GLU A 395 -20.35 -8.74 13.60
N ILE A 396 -21.56 -8.28 13.93
CA ILE A 396 -22.05 -8.30 15.32
C ILE A 396 -23.31 -9.16 15.53
N ASP A 397 -23.79 -9.83 14.49
CA ASP A 397 -25.01 -10.64 14.49
C ASP A 397 -25.07 -11.66 15.64
N LYS A 398 -23.94 -12.30 15.95
CA LYS A 398 -23.84 -13.31 17.02
C LYS A 398 -23.89 -12.72 18.44
N LEU A 399 -23.71 -11.43 18.56
CA LEU A 399 -23.67 -10.72 19.85
C LEU A 399 -24.95 -9.95 20.13
N LEU A 400 -25.80 -9.78 19.12
CA LEU A 400 -27.10 -9.09 19.25
C LEU A 400 -28.19 -10.02 19.77
N ILE A 401 -29.11 -9.42 20.53
CA ILE A 401 -30.32 -10.07 21.03
C ILE A 401 -31.58 -9.30 20.60
N THR A 402 -32.70 -9.98 20.51
CA THR A 402 -33.99 -9.33 20.32
C THR A 402 -34.32 -8.44 21.53
N GLY A 403 -34.70 -7.20 21.28
CA GLY A 403 -34.94 -6.20 22.30
C GLY A 403 -33.73 -5.27 22.49
N LYS A 404 -33.44 -4.90 23.73
CA LYS A 404 -32.42 -3.91 24.03
C LYS A 404 -31.02 -4.45 23.91
N ASN A 405 -30.17 -3.76 23.13
CA ASN A 405 -28.76 -4.02 22.98
C ASN A 405 -27.96 -2.77 23.35
N ARG A 406 -26.86 -2.95 24.06
CA ARG A 406 -25.92 -1.87 24.38
C ARG A 406 -24.74 -1.92 23.41
N ILE A 407 -24.53 -0.84 22.68
CA ILE A 407 -23.38 -0.66 21.79
C ILE A 407 -22.44 0.36 22.43
N VAL A 408 -21.17 0.03 22.53
CA VAL A 408 -20.10 0.91 23.03
C VAL A 408 -19.03 0.99 21.97
N ILE A 409 -18.64 2.21 21.62
CA ILE A 409 -17.57 2.50 20.65
C ILE A 409 -16.53 3.36 21.35
N GLU A 410 -15.30 2.86 21.43
CA GLU A 410 -14.16 3.62 21.93
C GLU A 410 -13.29 4.07 20.74
N VAL A 411 -12.97 5.35 20.71
CA VAL A 411 -12.11 5.97 19.70
C VAL A 411 -10.85 6.48 20.38
N ALA A 412 -9.70 5.90 20.02
CA ALA A 412 -8.41 6.42 20.47
C ALA A 412 -7.93 7.53 19.54
N THR A 413 -7.67 8.69 20.12
CA THR A 413 -7.12 9.85 19.39
C THR A 413 -5.60 9.77 19.26
N THR A 414 -4.98 10.80 18.69
CA THR A 414 -3.51 10.94 18.59
C THR A 414 -2.94 11.83 19.69
N LEU A 415 -1.62 11.87 19.80
CA LEU A 415 -0.89 12.84 20.63
C LEU A 415 -0.77 14.24 20.01
N GLU A 416 -1.19 14.42 18.77
CA GLU A 416 -1.01 15.65 18.00
C GLU A 416 -1.48 16.89 18.78
N ARG A 417 -2.65 16.80 19.41
CA ARG A 417 -3.26 17.92 20.16
C ARG A 417 -2.59 18.18 21.51
N ARG A 418 -1.82 17.23 22.02
CA ARG A 418 -1.06 17.33 23.28
C ARG A 418 0.36 17.90 23.09
N ILE A 419 0.77 18.22 21.86
CA ILE A 419 2.10 18.76 21.58
C ILE A 419 2.24 20.16 22.19
N PRO A 420 3.30 20.41 22.97
CA PRO A 420 3.51 21.71 23.60
C PRO A 420 3.62 22.85 22.58
N PRO A 421 3.04 24.04 22.89
CA PRO A 421 3.03 25.19 21.98
C PRO A 421 4.42 25.63 21.47
N LYS A 422 5.47 25.42 22.25
CA LYS A 422 6.86 25.82 21.91
C LYS A 422 7.41 25.20 20.62
N ARG A 423 6.84 24.06 20.15
CA ARG A 423 7.24 23.42 18.87
C ARG A 423 6.25 23.67 17.75
N LYS A 424 5.11 24.28 18.03
CA LYS A 424 4.14 24.63 16.99
C LYS A 424 4.71 25.80 16.20
N GLN A 425 4.83 25.65 14.90
CA GLN A 425 5.03 26.80 14.00
C GLN A 425 3.86 27.77 14.20
N GLU A 426 4.07 29.07 14.00
CA GLU A 426 3.05 30.10 14.30
C GLU A 426 1.67 29.84 13.70
N ASN A 427 1.59 29.11 12.57
CA ASN A 427 0.36 28.77 11.87
C ASN A 427 -0.04 27.29 11.97
N TRP A 428 0.68 26.48 12.78
CA TRP A 428 0.36 25.05 12.91
C TRP A 428 -0.91 24.87 13.75
N LYS A 429 -1.86 24.10 13.22
CA LYS A 429 -3.06 23.65 13.93
C LYS A 429 -3.24 22.17 13.67
N PRO A 430 -3.75 21.39 14.65
CA PRO A 430 -4.17 20.01 14.40
C PRO A 430 -5.26 20.00 13.32
N GLU A 431 -5.05 19.25 12.25
CA GLU A 431 -5.99 19.14 11.13
C GLU A 431 -6.99 18.00 11.36
N ASN A 432 -6.58 16.94 12.07
CA ASN A 432 -7.42 15.76 12.27
C ASN A 432 -8.57 16.03 13.23
N GLN A 433 -9.75 15.55 12.85
CA GLN A 433 -10.91 15.46 13.72
C GLN A 433 -10.68 14.39 14.79
N ILE A 434 -11.42 14.42 15.90
CA ILE A 434 -11.37 13.41 16.95
C ILE A 434 -12.77 12.90 17.27
N GLY A 435 -12.86 11.64 17.70
CA GLY A 435 -14.10 10.96 18.00
C GLY A 435 -14.76 10.33 16.77
N LEU A 436 -16.08 10.15 16.82
CA LEU A 436 -16.87 9.62 15.69
C LEU A 436 -17.17 10.74 14.69
N CYS A 437 -16.30 10.89 13.70
CA CYS A 437 -16.35 11.97 12.71
C CYS A 437 -17.31 11.67 11.56
N GLY A 438 -17.72 10.42 11.42
CA GLY A 438 -18.65 9.93 10.40
C GLY A 438 -19.97 9.42 10.99
N GLU A 439 -20.72 8.74 10.15
CA GLU A 439 -22.00 8.14 10.50
C GLU A 439 -21.83 6.72 11.01
N VAL A 440 -22.77 6.27 11.84
CA VAL A 440 -22.88 4.89 12.31
C VAL A 440 -24.14 4.26 11.74
N HIS A 441 -23.95 3.14 11.04
CA HIS A 441 -25.01 2.39 10.40
C HIS A 441 -25.03 0.93 10.82
N LEU A 442 -26.23 0.38 10.99
CA LEU A 442 -26.45 -1.05 11.14
C LEU A 442 -26.98 -1.59 9.81
N TYR A 443 -26.21 -2.39 9.11
CA TYR A 443 -26.56 -3.00 7.83
C TYR A 443 -26.81 -4.50 7.97
N HIS A 444 -27.39 -5.07 6.91
CA HIS A 444 -27.50 -6.53 6.75
C HIS A 444 -26.65 -6.99 5.57
N LYS A 445 -25.83 -8.00 5.81
CA LYS A 445 -25.05 -8.69 4.79
C LYS A 445 -25.96 -9.68 4.04
N LYS A 446 -25.92 -9.67 2.72
CA LYS A 446 -26.56 -10.70 1.89
C LYS A 446 -25.66 -11.87 1.66
#